data_6034fc2f9fa88bd79d0392aeb78e9774
#
_entry.id   6034fc2f9fa88bd79d0392aeb78e9774
#
_cell.length_a   1.000
_cell.length_b   1.000
_cell.length_c   1.000
_cell.angle_alpha   90.00
_cell.angle_beta   90.00
_cell.angle_gamma   90.00
#
_symmetry.space_group_name_H-M   'P 1'
#
loop_
_entity.id
_entity.type
_entity.pdbx_description
1 polymer ?
#
loop_
_entity_poly.entity_id
_entity_poly.type
_entity_poly.pdbx_seq_one_letter_code
_entity_poly.pdbx_strand_id
1 'polypeptide(L)'
;MRDRQAVVIGGTGFIGRHICRALTKRGYEVLAIARKPAELIPGVAFLPLDAVTVPSDDIARAAKSADLVVNAAGDSWEGDEASMTASHIPLVDRLVDAVATLPRRPRLVHLGSVHEYGPVPDGTAITEDHPTAPHTPYARTKLVGSRIVLGAVDAGRIDGCVLRVTNVCGPGTPRGSFLGGLAHRLRRTTQDAPLSLTLVDDQRDFIDVRDVAEAVALAASSPVTGRAINIGQGDASSMRELAWLLISASQVPTELVREESGAVQSKGGSWTQADIRLARRLMGWSPKVALKESLHDLWAASATSSRPAAAAARTEGH
;
A
#
# COMPACT_ATOMS: atom_id res chain seq x y z
N MET A 1 16.30 -24.93 -13.75
CA MET A 1 15.79 -23.55 -13.96
C MET A 1 16.33 -22.75 -12.78
N ARG A 2 16.86 -21.53 -13.01
CA ARG A 2 17.28 -20.67 -11.91
C ARG A 2 16.03 -20.13 -11.19
N ASP A 3 16.07 -20.07 -9.85
CA ASP A 3 14.99 -19.47 -9.07
C ASP A 3 14.90 -17.97 -9.37
N ARG A 4 13.69 -17.46 -9.56
CA ARG A 4 13.42 -16.03 -9.79
C ARG A 4 13.62 -15.26 -8.51
N GLN A 5 14.33 -14.14 -8.57
CA GLN A 5 14.62 -13.32 -7.40
C GLN A 5 13.84 -12.00 -7.43
N ALA A 6 13.27 -11.62 -6.28
CA ALA A 6 12.57 -10.36 -6.13
C ALA A 6 13.07 -9.56 -4.93
N VAL A 7 13.23 -8.26 -5.12
CA VAL A 7 13.56 -7.31 -4.05
C VAL A 7 12.35 -6.42 -3.80
N VAL A 8 11.90 -6.32 -2.54
CA VAL A 8 10.76 -5.49 -2.14
C VAL A 8 11.22 -4.41 -1.17
N ILE A 9 11.32 -3.16 -1.68
CA ILE A 9 11.60 -1.98 -0.85
C ILE A 9 10.33 -1.65 -0.08
N GLY A 10 10.45 -1.49 1.25
CA GLY A 10 9.29 -1.40 2.14
C GLY A 10 8.64 -2.76 2.44
N GLY A 11 9.36 -3.87 2.24
CA GLY A 11 8.85 -5.23 2.35
C GLY A 11 8.31 -5.63 3.74
N THR A 12 8.65 -4.88 4.80
CA THR A 12 8.09 -5.10 6.16
C THR A 12 6.85 -4.24 6.45
N GLY A 13 6.52 -3.29 5.56
CA GLY A 13 5.34 -2.43 5.68
C GLY A 13 4.02 -3.17 5.44
N PHE A 14 2.91 -2.44 5.61
CA PHE A 14 1.57 -3.00 5.46
C PHE A 14 1.37 -3.68 4.09
N ILE A 15 1.55 -2.98 2.99
CA ILE A 15 1.37 -3.57 1.64
C ILE A 15 2.55 -4.49 1.32
N GLY A 16 3.79 -4.08 1.65
CA GLY A 16 5.00 -4.82 1.30
C GLY A 16 5.04 -6.26 1.81
N ARG A 17 4.57 -6.50 3.04
CA ARG A 17 4.51 -7.87 3.60
C ARG A 17 3.59 -8.80 2.83
N HIS A 18 2.48 -8.28 2.33
CA HIS A 18 1.56 -9.06 1.50
C HIS A 18 2.14 -9.33 0.10
N ILE A 19 2.86 -8.34 -0.46
CA ILE A 19 3.61 -8.51 -1.71
C ILE A 19 4.68 -9.60 -1.54
N CYS A 20 5.48 -9.56 -0.47
CA CYS A 20 6.48 -10.60 -0.19
C CYS A 20 5.83 -11.99 -0.16
N ARG A 21 4.72 -12.16 0.56
CA ARG A 21 3.98 -13.43 0.63
C ARG A 21 3.44 -13.88 -0.75
N ALA A 22 2.91 -12.97 -1.54
CA ALA A 22 2.37 -13.28 -2.87
C ALA A 22 3.49 -13.72 -3.84
N LEU A 23 4.63 -13.07 -3.80
CA LEU A 23 5.79 -13.41 -4.62
C LEU A 23 6.42 -14.76 -4.20
N THR A 24 6.55 -15.01 -2.89
CA THR A 24 7.02 -16.31 -2.37
C THR A 24 6.12 -17.46 -2.83
N LYS A 25 4.78 -17.27 -2.73
CA LYS A 25 3.80 -18.26 -3.24
C LYS A 25 3.94 -18.55 -4.74
N ARG A 26 4.52 -17.61 -5.52
CA ARG A 26 4.80 -17.76 -6.95
C ARG A 26 6.21 -18.25 -7.26
N GLY A 27 6.93 -18.72 -6.25
CA GLY A 27 8.27 -19.29 -6.40
C GLY A 27 9.38 -18.26 -6.60
N TYR A 28 9.20 -17.03 -6.11
CA TYR A 28 10.31 -16.09 -6.02
C TYR A 28 11.07 -16.28 -4.71
N GLU A 29 12.40 -16.23 -4.79
CA GLU A 29 13.25 -15.93 -3.64
C GLU A 29 13.13 -14.43 -3.35
N VAL A 30 12.57 -14.08 -2.19
CA VAL A 30 12.22 -12.69 -1.87
C VAL A 30 13.18 -12.11 -0.83
N LEU A 31 13.76 -10.94 -1.16
CA LEU A 31 14.49 -10.09 -0.23
C LEU A 31 13.65 -8.87 0.13
N ALA A 32 13.22 -8.79 1.38
CA ALA A 32 12.55 -7.61 1.93
C ALA A 32 13.60 -6.59 2.43
N ILE A 33 13.50 -5.36 1.97
CA ILE A 33 14.35 -4.24 2.40
C ILE A 33 13.51 -3.24 3.17
N ALA A 34 13.94 -2.88 4.39
CA ALA A 34 13.34 -1.83 5.20
C ALA A 34 14.30 -1.38 6.30
N ARG A 35 14.01 -0.22 6.91
CA ARG A 35 14.84 0.37 8.00
C ARG A 35 14.89 -0.48 9.26
N LYS A 36 13.79 -1.13 9.58
CA LYS A 36 13.63 -1.92 10.82
C LYS A 36 13.07 -3.30 10.48
N PRO A 37 13.52 -4.35 11.19
CA PRO A 37 12.88 -5.65 11.10
C PRO A 37 11.44 -5.53 11.62
N ALA A 38 10.55 -6.29 11.00
CA ALA A 38 9.22 -6.56 11.52
C ALA A 38 9.12 -8.06 11.82
N GLU A 39 7.94 -8.52 12.19
CA GLU A 39 7.67 -9.96 12.28
C GLU A 39 8.16 -10.67 11.01
N LEU A 40 9.00 -11.68 11.18
CA LEU A 40 9.60 -12.43 10.09
C LEU A 40 8.51 -13.09 9.22
N ILE A 41 8.63 -12.89 7.93
CA ILE A 41 7.77 -13.56 6.94
C ILE A 41 8.47 -14.86 6.55
N PRO A 42 7.86 -16.04 6.78
CA PRO A 42 8.48 -17.31 6.42
C PRO A 42 8.91 -17.35 4.95
N GLY A 43 10.14 -17.79 4.71
CA GLY A 43 10.70 -17.87 3.35
C GLY A 43 11.12 -16.54 2.72
N VAL A 44 11.15 -15.44 3.48
CA VAL A 44 11.58 -14.11 3.03
C VAL A 44 12.85 -13.70 3.75
N ALA A 45 13.92 -13.41 3.00
CA ALA A 45 15.14 -12.83 3.53
C ALA A 45 14.90 -11.34 3.88
N PHE A 46 15.62 -10.83 4.88
CA PHE A 46 15.51 -9.43 5.31
C PHE A 46 16.88 -8.75 5.28
N LEU A 47 16.91 -7.54 4.72
CA LEU A 47 18.07 -6.66 4.74
C LEU A 47 17.69 -5.32 5.40
N PRO A 48 18.30 -4.97 6.55
CA PRO A 48 18.12 -3.64 7.13
C PRO A 48 18.88 -2.61 6.28
N LEU A 49 18.12 -1.74 5.57
CA LEU A 49 18.70 -0.70 4.73
C LEU A 49 17.70 0.46 4.60
N ASP A 50 18.19 1.67 4.81
CA ASP A 50 17.41 2.88 4.57
C ASP A 50 17.62 3.37 3.13
N ALA A 51 16.75 2.91 2.24
CA ALA A 51 16.82 3.24 0.81
C ALA A 51 16.65 4.76 0.51
N VAL A 52 16.22 5.57 1.49
CA VAL A 52 16.15 7.03 1.36
C VAL A 52 17.53 7.69 1.48
N THR A 53 18.42 7.15 2.32
CA THR A 53 19.68 7.80 2.69
C THR A 53 20.93 7.15 2.08
N VAL A 54 20.86 5.84 1.78
CA VAL A 54 22.01 5.13 1.21
C VAL A 54 22.28 5.52 -0.26
N PRO A 55 23.54 5.40 -0.73
CA PRO A 55 23.86 5.53 -2.15
C PRO A 55 23.08 4.53 -3.03
N SER A 56 22.81 4.90 -4.28
CA SER A 56 22.16 4.00 -5.26
C SER A 56 22.93 2.68 -5.47
N ASP A 57 24.27 2.70 -5.35
CA ASP A 57 25.11 1.52 -5.46
C ASP A 57 24.81 0.44 -4.39
N ASP A 58 24.41 0.84 -3.19
CA ASP A 58 24.04 -0.11 -2.15
C ASP A 58 22.72 -0.82 -2.48
N ILE A 59 21.78 -0.07 -3.04
CA ILE A 59 20.52 -0.62 -3.56
C ILE A 59 20.83 -1.55 -4.76
N ALA A 60 21.68 -1.11 -5.69
CA ALA A 60 22.08 -1.91 -6.84
C ALA A 60 22.77 -3.22 -6.41
N ARG A 61 23.63 -3.17 -5.39
CA ARG A 61 24.27 -4.37 -4.82
C ARG A 61 23.25 -5.34 -4.24
N ALA A 62 22.24 -4.85 -3.51
CA ALA A 62 21.18 -5.67 -2.97
C ALA A 62 20.29 -6.28 -4.07
N ALA A 63 20.09 -5.57 -5.18
CA ALA A 63 19.22 -5.99 -6.29
C ALA A 63 19.97 -6.65 -7.46
N LYS A 64 21.29 -6.91 -7.35
CA LYS A 64 22.16 -7.36 -8.47
C LYS A 64 21.68 -8.63 -9.20
N SER A 65 21.01 -9.50 -8.49
CA SER A 65 20.49 -10.78 -9.00
C SER A 65 18.98 -10.78 -9.21
N ALA A 66 18.30 -9.66 -8.91
CA ALA A 66 16.86 -9.57 -9.00
C ALA A 66 16.36 -9.68 -10.45
N ASP A 67 15.22 -10.32 -10.62
CA ASP A 67 14.42 -10.32 -11.84
C ASP A 67 13.26 -9.31 -11.69
N LEU A 68 12.91 -8.97 -10.45
CA LEU A 68 11.87 -8.04 -10.08
C LEU A 68 12.31 -7.15 -8.91
N VAL A 69 12.08 -5.85 -9.04
CA VAL A 69 12.20 -4.89 -7.94
C VAL A 69 10.84 -4.24 -7.72
N VAL A 70 10.36 -4.23 -6.49
CA VAL A 70 9.09 -3.60 -6.13
C VAL A 70 9.34 -2.44 -5.17
N ASN A 71 8.86 -1.26 -5.51
CA ASN A 71 8.83 -0.13 -4.59
C ASN A 71 7.46 -0.04 -3.91
N ALA A 72 7.36 -0.62 -2.72
CA ALA A 72 6.22 -0.52 -1.81
C ALA A 72 6.53 0.38 -0.60
N ALA A 73 7.66 1.10 -0.62
CA ALA A 73 7.99 2.06 0.41
C ALA A 73 7.26 3.39 0.19
N GLY A 74 6.92 4.05 1.27
CA GLY A 74 6.26 5.34 1.30
C GLY A 74 5.71 5.59 2.70
N ASP A 75 5.81 6.82 3.16
CA ASP A 75 5.21 7.21 4.43
C ASP A 75 3.69 7.37 4.26
N SER A 76 2.97 7.21 5.37
CA SER A 76 1.53 7.43 5.42
C SER A 76 1.20 8.93 5.36
N TRP A 77 -0.09 9.24 5.28
CA TRP A 77 -0.66 10.61 5.27
C TRP A 77 -0.33 11.48 6.50
N GLU A 78 0.40 10.95 7.49
CA GLU A 78 0.67 11.62 8.77
C GLU A 78 1.89 12.56 8.74
N GLY A 79 2.76 12.46 7.71
CA GLY A 79 3.92 13.31 7.54
C GLY A 79 3.55 14.73 7.04
N ASP A 80 4.36 15.72 7.34
CA ASP A 80 4.31 17.02 6.68
C ASP A 80 4.85 16.95 5.23
N GLU A 81 4.60 17.98 4.43
CA GLU A 81 5.00 18.02 3.03
C GLU A 81 6.52 17.91 2.83
N ALA A 82 7.29 18.54 3.70
CA ALA A 82 8.74 18.53 3.62
C ALA A 82 9.29 17.13 3.88
N SER A 83 8.79 16.45 4.91
CA SER A 83 9.15 15.07 5.27
C SER A 83 8.77 14.07 4.17
N MET A 84 7.55 14.18 3.62
CA MET A 84 7.10 13.32 2.51
C MET A 84 7.94 13.53 1.26
N THR A 85 8.25 14.79 0.93
CA THR A 85 9.09 15.14 -0.22
C THR A 85 10.50 14.59 -0.05
N ALA A 86 11.09 14.78 1.13
CA ALA A 86 12.44 14.33 1.46
C ALA A 86 12.57 12.80 1.48
N SER A 87 11.49 12.07 1.76
CA SER A 87 11.52 10.60 1.79
C SER A 87 11.12 9.95 0.47
N HIS A 88 10.06 10.41 -0.18
CA HIS A 88 9.50 9.73 -1.36
C HIS A 88 10.31 9.98 -2.63
N ILE A 89 10.65 11.23 -2.92
CA ILE A 89 11.27 11.59 -4.21
C ILE A 89 12.70 11.04 -4.31
N PRO A 90 13.61 11.31 -3.33
CA PRO A 90 14.98 10.80 -3.39
C PRO A 90 15.04 9.27 -3.38
N LEU A 91 14.08 8.60 -2.72
CA LEU A 91 14.00 7.14 -2.76
C LEU A 91 13.78 6.63 -4.18
N VAL A 92 12.81 7.23 -4.90
CA VAL A 92 12.48 6.78 -6.27
C VAL A 92 13.63 7.08 -7.23
N ASP A 93 14.26 8.27 -7.13
CA ASP A 93 15.42 8.62 -7.94
C ASP A 93 16.56 7.61 -7.76
N ARG A 94 16.97 7.35 -6.51
CA ARG A 94 18.03 6.38 -6.21
C ARG A 94 17.70 4.98 -6.68
N LEU A 95 16.43 4.57 -6.54
CA LEU A 95 16.00 3.25 -6.97
C LEU A 95 16.06 3.12 -8.50
N VAL A 96 15.62 4.13 -9.24
CA VAL A 96 15.73 4.18 -10.71
C VAL A 96 17.20 4.15 -11.13
N ASP A 97 18.06 4.95 -10.50
CA ASP A 97 19.49 4.96 -10.79
C ASP A 97 20.12 3.59 -10.52
N ALA A 98 19.80 2.98 -9.36
CA ALA A 98 20.30 1.65 -9.01
C ALA A 98 19.87 0.60 -10.05
N VAL A 99 18.58 0.57 -10.41
CA VAL A 99 18.06 -0.41 -11.39
C VAL A 99 18.67 -0.19 -12.78
N ALA A 100 18.89 1.06 -13.19
CA ALA A 100 19.48 1.40 -14.49
C ALA A 100 20.92 0.90 -14.67
N THR A 101 21.68 0.74 -13.57
CA THR A 101 23.07 0.21 -13.63
C THR A 101 23.13 -1.32 -13.68
N LEU A 102 22.01 -2.01 -13.42
CA LEU A 102 22.02 -3.47 -13.33
C LEU A 102 22.07 -4.12 -14.73
N PRO A 103 23.01 -5.07 -14.97
CA PRO A 103 23.19 -5.68 -16.29
C PRO A 103 21.96 -6.48 -16.75
N ARG A 104 21.14 -6.97 -15.81
CA ARG A 104 19.95 -7.79 -16.11
C ARG A 104 18.69 -6.99 -16.30
N ARG A 105 18.68 -5.69 -15.97
CA ARG A 105 17.51 -4.81 -16.04
C ARG A 105 16.24 -5.46 -15.46
N PRO A 106 16.18 -5.67 -14.13
CA PRO A 106 14.98 -6.21 -13.50
C PRO A 106 13.80 -5.30 -13.78
N ARG A 107 12.59 -5.86 -13.86
CA ARG A 107 11.39 -5.01 -13.91
C ARG A 107 11.21 -4.26 -12.60
N LEU A 108 10.97 -2.96 -12.70
CA LEU A 108 10.57 -2.11 -11.56
C LEU A 108 9.05 -1.95 -11.54
N VAL A 109 8.39 -2.43 -10.47
CA VAL A 109 6.98 -2.14 -10.18
C VAL A 109 6.91 -1.10 -9.07
N HIS A 110 6.44 0.10 -9.39
CA HIS A 110 6.29 1.19 -8.43
C HIS A 110 4.82 1.34 -8.00
N LEU A 111 4.58 1.41 -6.68
CA LEU A 111 3.24 1.70 -6.16
C LEU A 111 3.01 3.22 -6.16
N GLY A 112 2.25 3.68 -7.14
CA GLY A 112 1.64 4.99 -7.22
C GLY A 112 0.34 5.07 -6.41
N SER A 113 -0.47 6.09 -6.65
CA SER A 113 -1.74 6.30 -5.96
C SER A 113 -2.80 6.88 -6.89
N VAL A 114 -4.05 6.47 -6.71
CA VAL A 114 -5.20 7.09 -7.38
C VAL A 114 -5.34 8.59 -7.04
N HIS A 115 -4.82 9.01 -5.89
CA HIS A 115 -4.81 10.42 -5.49
C HIS A 115 -3.95 11.32 -6.40
N GLU A 116 -3.11 10.75 -7.26
CA GLU A 116 -2.37 11.49 -8.30
C GLU A 116 -3.30 12.19 -9.29
N TYR A 117 -4.52 11.69 -9.48
CA TYR A 117 -5.52 12.33 -10.34
C TYR A 117 -6.14 13.58 -9.72
N GLY A 118 -6.15 13.68 -8.38
CA GLY A 118 -6.86 14.74 -7.67
C GLY A 118 -8.36 14.48 -7.57
N PRO A 119 -9.14 15.47 -7.09
CA PRO A 119 -10.58 15.38 -6.99
C PRO A 119 -11.24 15.30 -8.37
N VAL A 120 -12.26 14.47 -8.48
CA VAL A 120 -13.11 14.32 -9.67
C VAL A 120 -14.59 14.47 -9.28
N PRO A 121 -15.48 14.81 -10.24
CA PRO A 121 -16.92 14.83 -9.98
C PRO A 121 -17.44 13.47 -9.51
N ASP A 122 -18.44 13.51 -8.64
CA ASP A 122 -19.10 12.30 -8.13
C ASP A 122 -19.65 11.45 -9.30
N GLY A 123 -19.54 10.13 -9.19
CA GLY A 123 -19.93 9.18 -10.23
C GLY A 123 -18.87 8.96 -11.34
N THR A 124 -17.75 9.66 -11.29
CA THR A 124 -16.66 9.50 -12.29
C THR A 124 -15.86 8.24 -12.02
N ALA A 125 -15.83 7.29 -12.96
CA ALA A 125 -14.85 6.20 -12.99
C ALA A 125 -13.55 6.70 -13.63
N ILE A 126 -12.50 6.82 -12.85
CA ILE A 126 -11.20 7.41 -13.23
C ILE A 126 -10.44 6.42 -14.10
N THR A 127 -10.26 6.73 -15.39
CA THR A 127 -9.39 5.97 -16.28
C THR A 127 -7.93 6.43 -16.18
N GLU A 128 -6.99 5.68 -16.75
CA GLU A 128 -5.57 6.04 -16.77
C GLU A 128 -5.27 7.27 -17.64
N ASP A 129 -6.15 7.59 -18.57
CA ASP A 129 -6.07 8.79 -19.45
C ASP A 129 -6.58 10.07 -18.76
N HIS A 130 -7.18 9.94 -17.55
CA HIS A 130 -7.63 11.09 -16.80
C HIS A 130 -6.45 11.99 -16.40
N PRO A 131 -6.55 13.33 -16.58
CA PRO A 131 -5.48 14.25 -16.21
C PRO A 131 -5.08 14.13 -14.72
N THR A 132 -3.79 14.19 -14.44
CA THR A 132 -3.28 14.22 -13.07
C THR A 132 -3.24 15.64 -12.53
N ALA A 133 -3.98 15.92 -11.45
CA ALA A 133 -4.08 17.21 -10.78
C ALA A 133 -4.07 17.05 -9.24
N PRO A 134 -2.96 16.61 -8.63
CA PRO A 134 -2.90 16.28 -7.21
C PRO A 134 -3.05 17.52 -6.33
N HIS A 135 -3.94 17.48 -5.32
CA HIS A 135 -4.21 18.59 -4.43
C HIS A 135 -3.54 18.49 -3.05
N THR A 136 -3.12 17.28 -2.66
CA THR A 136 -2.47 17.07 -1.36
C THR A 136 -0.95 16.90 -1.51
N PRO A 137 -0.15 17.21 -0.48
CA PRO A 137 1.30 16.94 -0.48
C PRO A 137 1.61 15.48 -0.82
N TYR A 138 0.93 14.54 -0.19
CA TYR A 138 1.07 13.12 -0.48
C TYR A 138 0.83 12.82 -1.97
N ALA A 139 -0.27 13.28 -2.54
CA ALA A 139 -0.60 13.03 -3.93
C ALA A 139 0.44 13.64 -4.90
N ARG A 140 0.97 14.83 -4.58
CA ARG A 140 2.05 15.47 -5.37
C ARG A 140 3.33 14.63 -5.35
N THR A 141 3.77 14.16 -4.18
CA THR A 141 4.99 13.35 -4.08
C THR A 141 4.82 12.00 -4.79
N LYS A 142 3.64 11.37 -4.71
CA LYS A 142 3.34 10.14 -5.44
C LYS A 142 3.38 10.35 -6.96
N LEU A 143 2.79 11.43 -7.45
CA LEU A 143 2.84 11.77 -8.88
C LEU A 143 4.27 12.02 -9.38
N VAL A 144 5.09 12.72 -8.59
CA VAL A 144 6.51 12.93 -8.94
C VAL A 144 7.23 11.59 -9.05
N GLY A 145 7.06 10.70 -8.08
CA GLY A 145 7.64 9.34 -8.11
C GLY A 145 7.18 8.55 -9.34
N SER A 146 5.88 8.59 -9.67
CA SER A 146 5.34 7.95 -10.87
C SER A 146 5.97 8.50 -12.15
N ARG A 147 6.15 9.83 -12.25
CA ARG A 147 6.78 10.48 -13.40
C ARG A 147 8.26 10.14 -13.54
N ILE A 148 9.00 10.03 -12.44
CA ILE A 148 10.41 9.59 -12.45
C ILE A 148 10.53 8.20 -13.07
N VAL A 149 9.71 7.24 -12.61
CA VAL A 149 9.74 5.87 -13.14
C VAL A 149 9.35 5.83 -14.61
N LEU A 150 8.23 6.45 -15.01
CA LEU A 150 7.75 6.43 -16.40
C LEU A 150 8.73 7.15 -17.33
N GLY A 151 9.27 8.31 -16.92
CA GLY A 151 10.28 9.03 -17.69
C GLY A 151 11.58 8.24 -17.87
N ALA A 152 11.99 7.45 -16.88
CA ALA A 152 13.15 6.57 -17.00
C ALA A 152 12.90 5.39 -17.97
N VAL A 153 11.66 4.89 -18.04
CA VAL A 153 11.26 3.88 -19.02
C VAL A 153 11.25 4.48 -20.43
N ASP A 154 10.64 5.66 -20.61
CA ASP A 154 10.58 6.36 -21.92
C ASP A 154 11.98 6.66 -22.45
N ALA A 155 12.94 6.98 -21.56
CA ALA A 155 14.35 7.16 -21.90
C ALA A 155 15.12 5.84 -22.13
N GLY A 156 14.46 4.69 -22.05
CA GLY A 156 15.09 3.37 -22.24
C GLY A 156 16.08 2.95 -21.12
N ARG A 157 16.07 3.64 -19.98
CA ARG A 157 16.99 3.38 -18.87
C ARG A 157 16.63 2.13 -18.07
N ILE A 158 15.33 1.87 -17.88
CA ILE A 158 14.80 0.75 -17.09
C ILE A 158 13.60 0.09 -17.79
N ASP A 159 13.25 -1.14 -17.36
CA ASP A 159 11.93 -1.74 -17.58
C ASP A 159 11.09 -1.51 -16.32
N GLY A 160 9.90 -0.94 -16.46
CA GLY A 160 9.08 -0.67 -15.28
C GLY A 160 7.65 -0.24 -15.60
N CYS A 161 6.83 -0.23 -14.55
CA CYS A 161 5.45 0.24 -14.58
C CYS A 161 5.06 0.86 -13.23
N VAL A 162 3.95 1.59 -13.24
CA VAL A 162 3.35 2.21 -12.06
C VAL A 162 1.98 1.58 -11.82
N LEU A 163 1.69 1.15 -10.60
CA LEU A 163 0.37 0.73 -10.17
C LEU A 163 -0.23 1.83 -9.30
N ARG A 164 -1.23 2.57 -9.81
CA ARG A 164 -1.99 3.59 -9.06
C ARG A 164 -3.04 2.92 -8.22
N VAL A 165 -2.71 2.72 -6.94
CA VAL A 165 -3.55 1.96 -6.01
C VAL A 165 -4.56 2.88 -5.34
N THR A 166 -5.80 2.41 -5.16
CA THR A 166 -6.87 3.09 -4.42
C THR A 166 -6.65 2.96 -2.90
N ASN A 167 -7.67 3.20 -2.07
CA ASN A 167 -7.51 3.05 -0.63
C ASN A 167 -7.41 1.57 -0.27
N VAL A 168 -6.38 1.22 0.50
CA VAL A 168 -6.10 -0.18 0.83
C VAL A 168 -6.56 -0.53 2.24
N CYS A 169 -7.27 -1.64 2.39
CA CYS A 169 -7.66 -2.20 3.68
C CYS A 169 -7.31 -3.70 3.76
N GLY A 170 -7.61 -4.34 4.89
CA GLY A 170 -7.36 -5.76 5.10
C GLY A 170 -6.48 -6.07 6.30
N PRO A 171 -5.97 -7.31 6.43
CA PRO A 171 -5.16 -7.74 7.55
C PRO A 171 -3.90 -6.89 7.74
N GLY A 172 -3.75 -6.27 8.92
CA GLY A 172 -2.59 -5.43 9.24
C GLY A 172 -2.72 -3.97 8.81
N THR A 173 -3.90 -3.50 8.45
CA THR A 173 -4.19 -2.09 8.18
C THR A 173 -3.66 -1.19 9.30
N PRO A 174 -2.86 -0.15 8.98
CA PRO A 174 -2.24 0.71 9.98
C PRO A 174 -3.28 1.48 10.81
N ARG A 175 -2.97 1.67 12.12
CA ARG A 175 -3.84 2.44 13.04
C ARG A 175 -4.07 3.89 12.63
N GLY A 176 -3.11 4.50 11.93
CA GLY A 176 -3.23 5.86 11.42
C GLY A 176 -4.22 6.02 10.25
N SER A 177 -4.68 4.91 9.64
CA SER A 177 -5.74 4.94 8.65
C SER A 177 -7.12 4.98 9.30
N PHE A 178 -8.14 5.44 8.56
CA PHE A 178 -9.54 5.50 9.05
C PHE A 178 -10.01 4.15 9.61
N LEU A 179 -9.95 3.09 8.81
CA LEU A 179 -10.43 1.76 9.21
C LEU A 179 -9.57 1.12 10.30
N GLY A 180 -8.24 1.30 10.24
CA GLY A 180 -7.33 0.81 11.29
C GLY A 180 -7.51 1.54 12.62
N GLY A 181 -7.73 2.86 12.57
CA GLY A 181 -8.06 3.68 13.74
C GLY A 181 -9.40 3.29 14.35
N LEU A 182 -10.41 3.08 13.51
CA LEU A 182 -11.73 2.61 13.95
C LEU A 182 -11.63 1.23 14.63
N ALA A 183 -10.93 0.26 14.03
CA ALA A 183 -10.72 -1.06 14.63
C ALA A 183 -10.04 -0.95 15.99
N HIS A 184 -9.03 -0.08 16.12
CA HIS A 184 -8.34 0.13 17.40
C HIS A 184 -9.26 0.75 18.46
N ARG A 185 -10.13 1.68 18.10
CA ARG A 185 -11.13 2.30 19.00
C ARG A 185 -12.19 1.27 19.43
N LEU A 186 -12.71 0.46 18.48
CA LEU A 186 -13.66 -0.63 18.77
C LEU A 186 -13.12 -1.65 19.79
N ARG A 187 -11.79 -1.97 19.72
CA ARG A 187 -11.14 -2.85 20.74
C ARG A 187 -11.15 -2.28 22.15
N ARG A 188 -11.36 -0.99 22.30
CA ARG A 188 -11.36 -0.28 23.59
C ARG A 188 -12.75 0.15 24.04
N THR A 189 -13.77 -0.13 23.23
CA THR A 189 -15.15 0.21 23.53
C THR A 189 -15.70 -0.70 24.61
N THR A 190 -16.27 -0.09 25.67
CA THR A 190 -16.92 -0.76 26.81
C THR A 190 -18.16 0.02 27.19
N GLN A 191 -18.96 -0.50 28.14
CA GLN A 191 -20.11 0.22 28.68
C GLN A 191 -19.74 1.57 29.30
N ASP A 192 -18.58 1.63 29.98
CA ASP A 192 -18.07 2.85 30.62
C ASP A 192 -17.36 3.80 29.65
N ALA A 193 -16.99 3.30 28.46
CA ALA A 193 -16.31 4.06 27.41
C ALA A 193 -16.92 3.76 26.03
N PRO A 194 -18.14 4.25 25.76
CA PRO A 194 -18.79 4.09 24.47
C PRO A 194 -18.00 4.80 23.36
N LEU A 195 -18.17 4.34 22.12
CA LEU A 195 -17.51 4.88 20.96
C LEU A 195 -18.36 6.00 20.33
N SER A 196 -17.81 7.21 20.24
CA SER A 196 -18.41 8.29 19.44
C SER A 196 -17.69 8.40 18.10
N LEU A 197 -18.48 8.47 17.01
CA LEU A 197 -17.99 8.56 15.64
C LEU A 197 -18.65 9.72 14.90
N THR A 198 -17.86 10.52 14.20
CA THR A 198 -18.39 11.41 13.17
C THR A 198 -18.06 10.79 11.82
N LEU A 199 -19.10 10.48 11.05
CA LEU A 199 -18.97 9.81 9.74
C LEU A 199 -19.35 10.79 8.62
N VAL A 200 -18.62 10.71 7.52
CA VAL A 200 -18.90 11.43 6.28
C VAL A 200 -19.49 10.48 5.25
N ASP A 201 -20.26 10.99 4.32
CA ASP A 201 -20.86 10.21 3.23
C ASP A 201 -19.98 10.20 1.96
N ASP A 202 -18.69 10.53 2.11
CA ASP A 202 -17.73 10.41 1.02
C ASP A 202 -17.71 8.99 0.46
N GLN A 203 -17.62 8.90 -0.85
CA GLN A 203 -17.55 7.63 -1.59
C GLN A 203 -16.10 7.33 -1.98
N ARG A 204 -15.59 6.16 -1.61
CA ARG A 204 -14.20 5.79 -1.84
C ARG A 204 -14.08 4.39 -2.39
N ASP A 205 -13.22 4.23 -3.36
CA ASP A 205 -12.77 2.91 -3.80
C ASP A 205 -11.77 2.35 -2.78
N PHE A 206 -12.16 1.25 -2.12
CA PHE A 206 -11.32 0.49 -1.19
C PHE A 206 -11.04 -0.90 -1.74
N ILE A 207 -9.79 -1.31 -1.68
CA ILE A 207 -9.32 -2.61 -2.14
C ILE A 207 -8.64 -3.40 -1.02
N ASP A 208 -8.78 -4.72 -1.05
CA ASP A 208 -8.04 -5.59 -0.14
C ASP A 208 -6.55 -5.62 -0.48
N VAL A 209 -5.70 -5.58 0.53
CA VAL A 209 -4.25 -5.61 0.39
C VAL A 209 -3.72 -6.86 -0.32
N ARG A 210 -4.43 -7.98 -0.24
CA ARG A 210 -4.08 -9.24 -0.93
C ARG A 210 -4.27 -9.12 -2.42
N ASP A 211 -5.31 -8.41 -2.87
CA ASP A 211 -5.55 -8.14 -4.30
C ASP A 211 -4.51 -7.17 -4.87
N VAL A 212 -4.07 -6.18 -4.08
CA VAL A 212 -2.94 -5.32 -4.46
C VAL A 212 -1.66 -6.14 -4.64
N ALA A 213 -1.37 -7.04 -3.70
CA ALA A 213 -0.19 -7.91 -3.78
C ALA A 213 -0.23 -8.84 -5.00
N GLU A 214 -1.43 -9.34 -5.34
CA GLU A 214 -1.67 -10.13 -6.54
C GLU A 214 -1.44 -9.32 -7.82
N ALA A 215 -1.90 -8.07 -7.87
CA ALA A 215 -1.66 -7.16 -8.99
C ALA A 215 -0.16 -6.94 -9.23
N VAL A 216 0.61 -6.70 -8.17
CA VAL A 216 2.08 -6.55 -8.24
C VAL A 216 2.72 -7.81 -8.82
N ALA A 217 2.32 -8.98 -8.35
CA ALA A 217 2.88 -10.25 -8.80
C ALA A 217 2.54 -10.57 -10.25
N LEU A 218 1.37 -10.16 -10.74
CA LEU A 218 0.99 -10.28 -12.16
C LEU A 218 1.73 -9.24 -13.03
N ALA A 219 1.90 -8.00 -12.55
CA ALA A 219 2.64 -6.97 -13.27
C ALA A 219 4.10 -7.37 -13.55
N ALA A 220 4.68 -8.24 -12.71
CA ALA A 220 6.04 -8.75 -12.90
C ALA A 220 6.27 -9.46 -14.25
N SER A 221 5.23 -10.04 -14.85
CA SER A 221 5.32 -10.82 -16.10
C SER A 221 4.37 -10.37 -17.21
N SER A 222 3.59 -9.32 -16.98
CA SER A 222 2.61 -8.79 -17.93
C SER A 222 3.19 -7.72 -18.86
N PRO A 223 2.60 -7.44 -20.03
CA PRO A 223 3.07 -6.44 -20.99
C PRO A 223 2.67 -5.01 -20.56
N VAL A 224 3.21 -4.56 -19.42
CA VAL A 224 2.80 -3.30 -18.75
C VAL A 224 3.92 -2.25 -18.67
N THR A 225 5.04 -2.49 -19.34
CA THR A 225 6.18 -1.57 -19.41
C THR A 225 5.76 -0.18 -19.88
N GLY A 226 6.21 0.86 -19.18
CA GLY A 226 5.91 2.27 -19.51
C GLY A 226 4.47 2.69 -19.23
N ARG A 227 3.70 1.90 -18.47
CA ARG A 227 2.30 2.23 -18.19
C ARG A 227 2.06 2.53 -16.71
N ALA A 228 1.17 3.50 -16.47
CA ALA A 228 0.45 3.61 -15.21
C ALA A 228 -0.84 2.79 -15.33
N ILE A 229 -1.20 2.02 -14.29
CA ILE A 229 -2.36 1.12 -14.30
C ILE A 229 -3.11 1.28 -12.98
N ASN A 230 -4.41 1.50 -13.05
CA ASN A 230 -5.26 1.64 -11.88
C ASN A 230 -5.53 0.27 -11.23
N ILE A 231 -5.35 0.21 -9.92
CA ILE A 231 -5.60 -0.96 -9.08
C ILE A 231 -6.57 -0.56 -7.97
N GLY A 232 -7.77 -1.06 -8.04
CA GLY A 232 -8.88 -0.76 -7.12
C GLY A 232 -9.92 -1.86 -7.12
N GLN A 233 -10.94 -1.71 -6.31
CA GLN A 233 -12.13 -2.57 -6.36
C GLN A 233 -12.91 -2.32 -7.67
N GLY A 234 -12.81 -1.08 -8.19
CA GLY A 234 -13.57 -0.64 -9.36
C GLY A 234 -14.98 -0.19 -8.99
N ASP A 235 -15.25 -0.05 -7.72
CA ASP A 235 -16.53 0.42 -7.17
C ASP A 235 -16.27 1.34 -5.98
N ALA A 236 -17.14 2.33 -5.77
CA ALA A 236 -17.05 3.27 -4.68
C ALA A 236 -18.02 2.89 -3.55
N SER A 237 -17.50 2.80 -2.34
CA SER A 237 -18.26 2.50 -1.13
C SER A 237 -18.32 3.72 -0.21
N SER A 238 -19.45 3.95 0.44
CA SER A 238 -19.59 5.00 1.44
C SER A 238 -18.70 4.74 2.65
N MET A 239 -18.00 5.78 3.11
CA MET A 239 -17.20 5.72 4.34
C MET A 239 -18.06 5.30 5.55
N ARG A 240 -19.33 5.73 5.58
CA ARG A 240 -20.32 5.33 6.58
C ARG A 240 -20.60 3.83 6.51
N GLU A 241 -20.87 3.30 5.30
CA GLU A 241 -21.11 1.88 5.10
C GLU A 241 -19.93 1.03 5.55
N LEU A 242 -18.71 1.41 5.17
CA LEU A 242 -17.48 0.70 5.58
C LEU A 242 -17.28 0.71 7.10
N ALA A 243 -17.62 1.84 7.77
CA ALA A 243 -17.57 1.91 9.23
C ALA A 243 -18.54 0.92 9.86
N TRP A 244 -19.79 0.88 9.40
CA TRP A 244 -20.81 -0.03 9.93
C TRP A 244 -20.53 -1.50 9.61
N LEU A 245 -19.93 -1.82 8.46
CA LEU A 245 -19.45 -3.16 8.16
C LEU A 245 -18.35 -3.60 9.15
N LEU A 246 -17.42 -2.71 9.49
CA LEU A 246 -16.38 -3.02 10.47
C LEU A 246 -16.93 -3.13 11.89
N ILE A 247 -17.89 -2.27 12.28
CA ILE A 247 -18.59 -2.35 13.56
C ILE A 247 -19.31 -3.70 13.67
N SER A 248 -20.03 -4.11 12.63
CA SER A 248 -20.67 -5.42 12.57
C SER A 248 -19.68 -6.57 12.70
N ALA A 249 -18.54 -6.51 12.02
CA ALA A 249 -17.48 -7.52 12.12
C ALA A 249 -16.86 -7.58 13.52
N SER A 250 -16.88 -6.48 14.26
CA SER A 250 -16.31 -6.39 15.60
C SER A 250 -17.18 -7.08 16.68
N GLN A 251 -18.45 -7.28 16.41
CA GLN A 251 -19.44 -7.76 17.38
C GLN A 251 -19.60 -6.85 18.63
N VAL A 252 -19.09 -5.63 18.57
CA VAL A 252 -19.35 -4.62 19.62
C VAL A 252 -20.84 -4.25 19.54
N PRO A 253 -21.57 -4.27 20.69
CA PRO A 253 -22.97 -3.89 20.72
C PRO A 253 -23.20 -2.51 20.12
N THR A 254 -24.15 -2.38 19.21
CA THR A 254 -24.40 -1.12 18.47
C THR A 254 -24.84 0.02 19.35
N GLU A 255 -25.48 -0.26 20.49
CA GLU A 255 -25.85 0.70 21.55
C GLU A 255 -24.66 1.38 22.21
N LEU A 256 -23.46 0.79 22.10
CA LEU A 256 -22.20 1.38 22.55
C LEU A 256 -21.54 2.26 21.49
N VAL A 257 -22.13 2.35 20.30
CA VAL A 257 -21.61 3.19 19.21
C VAL A 257 -22.58 4.34 18.98
N ARG A 258 -22.11 5.56 19.16
CA ARG A 258 -22.87 6.78 18.97
C ARG A 258 -22.34 7.52 17.75
N GLU A 259 -23.24 7.81 16.83
CA GLU A 259 -22.89 8.70 15.71
C GLU A 259 -23.19 10.14 16.12
N GLU A 260 -22.18 10.98 16.02
CA GLU A 260 -22.25 12.41 16.32
C GLU A 260 -22.28 13.22 15.03
N SER A 261 -23.13 14.25 15.02
CA SER A 261 -23.12 15.23 13.93
C SER A 261 -21.86 16.10 14.04
N GLY A 262 -21.11 16.25 12.95
CA GLY A 262 -19.93 17.08 12.91
C GLY A 262 -19.36 17.20 11.50
N ALA A 263 -18.57 18.23 11.26
CA ALA A 263 -17.82 18.38 10.02
C ALA A 263 -16.49 17.66 10.15
N VAL A 264 -16.24 16.67 9.31
CA VAL A 264 -14.92 16.04 9.17
C VAL A 264 -14.31 16.52 7.87
N GLN A 265 -13.12 17.10 7.94
CA GLN A 265 -12.39 17.51 6.74
C GLN A 265 -11.76 16.28 6.09
N SER A 266 -12.31 15.87 4.95
CA SER A 266 -11.76 14.76 4.17
C SER A 266 -10.52 15.20 3.39
N LYS A 267 -9.41 14.47 3.54
CA LYS A 267 -8.13 14.80 2.87
C LYS A 267 -8.07 14.38 1.39
N GLY A 268 -9.07 13.68 0.86
CA GLY A 268 -8.97 13.05 -0.48
C GLY A 268 -10.14 13.35 -1.44
N GLY A 269 -10.91 14.43 -1.23
CA GLY A 269 -12.13 14.74 -2.02
C GLY A 269 -13.35 13.92 -1.56
N SER A 270 -14.52 14.10 -2.17
CA SER A 270 -15.76 13.38 -1.83
C SER A 270 -15.93 12.05 -2.55
N TRP A 271 -15.25 11.89 -3.69
CA TRP A 271 -15.42 10.74 -4.59
C TRP A 271 -14.10 10.15 -5.05
N THR A 272 -14.01 8.82 -5.10
CA THR A 272 -12.92 8.09 -5.76
C THR A 272 -13.44 6.74 -6.25
N GLN A 273 -13.37 6.48 -7.56
CA GLN A 273 -13.63 5.19 -8.18
C GLN A 273 -12.62 4.95 -9.30
N ALA A 274 -11.86 3.88 -9.25
CA ALA A 274 -10.91 3.53 -10.31
C ALA A 274 -11.61 2.73 -11.41
N ASP A 275 -11.36 3.07 -12.67
CA ASP A 275 -11.63 2.17 -13.78
C ASP A 275 -10.49 1.14 -13.87
N ILE A 276 -10.83 -0.13 -13.68
CA ILE A 276 -9.86 -1.23 -13.64
C ILE A 276 -9.83 -2.06 -14.94
N ARG A 277 -10.48 -1.60 -16.01
CA ARG A 277 -10.55 -2.33 -17.28
C ARG A 277 -9.18 -2.52 -17.91
N LEU A 278 -8.25 -1.58 -17.74
CA LEU A 278 -6.89 -1.71 -18.26
C LEU A 278 -6.12 -2.83 -17.53
N ALA A 279 -6.22 -2.92 -16.20
CA ALA A 279 -5.63 -4.00 -15.42
C ALA A 279 -6.17 -5.38 -15.84
N ARG A 280 -7.49 -5.48 -16.04
CA ARG A 280 -8.12 -6.72 -16.56
C ARG A 280 -7.56 -7.12 -17.91
N ARG A 281 -7.47 -6.17 -18.84
CA ARG A 281 -7.03 -6.42 -20.22
C ARG A 281 -5.56 -6.80 -20.31
N LEU A 282 -4.67 -6.09 -19.60
CA LEU A 282 -3.23 -6.28 -19.75
C LEU A 282 -2.65 -7.36 -18.83
N MET A 283 -3.23 -7.54 -17.66
CA MET A 283 -2.70 -8.45 -16.64
C MET A 283 -3.61 -9.63 -16.33
N GLY A 284 -4.82 -9.67 -16.89
CA GLY A 284 -5.84 -10.65 -16.49
C GLY A 284 -6.23 -10.51 -15.00
N TRP A 285 -5.96 -9.33 -14.41
CA TRP A 285 -6.19 -9.09 -13.00
C TRP A 285 -7.58 -8.50 -12.73
N SER A 286 -8.19 -8.96 -11.66
CA SER A 286 -9.37 -8.33 -11.03
C SER A 286 -9.34 -8.60 -9.53
N PRO A 287 -9.95 -7.72 -8.70
CA PRO A 287 -10.08 -7.97 -7.27
C PRO A 287 -10.92 -9.22 -7.01
N LYS A 288 -10.56 -9.99 -5.99
CA LYS A 288 -11.20 -11.26 -5.63
C LYS A 288 -11.76 -11.24 -4.21
N VAL A 289 -11.22 -10.41 -3.34
CA VAL A 289 -11.61 -10.35 -1.94
C VAL A 289 -12.73 -9.31 -1.77
N ALA A 290 -13.90 -9.76 -1.32
CA ALA A 290 -15.00 -8.85 -1.03
C ALA A 290 -14.66 -7.94 0.16
N LEU A 291 -15.11 -6.68 0.15
CA LEU A 291 -14.85 -5.71 1.23
C LEU A 291 -15.32 -6.21 2.59
N LYS A 292 -16.47 -6.90 2.66
CA LYS A 292 -16.95 -7.49 3.91
C LYS A 292 -15.98 -8.51 4.49
N GLU A 293 -15.39 -9.36 3.66
CA GLU A 293 -14.33 -10.32 4.07
C GLU A 293 -13.07 -9.57 4.51
N SER A 294 -12.65 -8.57 3.71
CA SER A 294 -11.49 -7.73 4.01
C SER A 294 -11.59 -7.06 5.39
N LEU A 295 -12.75 -6.50 5.72
CA LEU A 295 -13.00 -5.84 7.00
C LEU A 295 -13.10 -6.82 8.16
N HIS A 296 -13.68 -8.00 7.97
CA HIS A 296 -13.68 -9.07 8.95
C HIS A 296 -12.23 -9.50 9.28
N ASP A 297 -11.40 -9.71 8.27
CA ASP A 297 -10.01 -10.12 8.44
C ASP A 297 -9.13 -9.00 9.03
N LEU A 298 -9.42 -7.73 8.68
CA LEU A 298 -8.83 -6.56 9.33
C LEU A 298 -9.11 -6.59 10.84
N TRP A 299 -10.38 -6.81 11.21
CA TRP A 299 -10.78 -6.92 12.62
C TRP A 299 -10.06 -8.06 13.33
N ALA A 300 -10.05 -9.26 12.75
CA ALA A 300 -9.37 -10.42 13.31
C ALA A 300 -7.88 -10.13 13.55
N ALA A 301 -7.19 -9.57 12.57
CA ALA A 301 -5.77 -9.23 12.65
C ALA A 301 -5.45 -8.08 13.64
N SER A 302 -6.40 -7.20 13.93
CA SER A 302 -6.19 -6.08 14.86
C SER A 302 -5.96 -6.50 16.31
N ALA A 303 -6.33 -7.72 16.68
CA ALA A 303 -6.13 -8.28 18.03
C ALA A 303 -4.64 -8.56 18.31
N THR A 304 -3.88 -9.02 17.34
CA THR A 304 -2.46 -9.38 17.49
C THR A 304 -1.55 -8.17 17.58
N SER A 305 -1.95 -7.05 17.00
CA SER A 305 -1.21 -5.78 17.06
C SER A 305 -1.26 -5.07 18.42
N SER A 306 -2.01 -5.60 19.39
CA SER A 306 -2.21 -5.01 20.72
C SER A 306 -1.34 -5.65 21.81
N ARG A 307 -0.58 -6.73 21.52
CA ARG A 307 0.36 -7.32 22.49
C ARG A 307 1.66 -6.50 22.48
N PRO A 308 2.06 -5.87 23.61
CA PRO A 308 3.42 -5.38 23.76
C PRO A 308 4.37 -6.58 23.63
N ALA A 309 5.51 -6.40 22.97
CA ALA A 309 6.58 -7.39 22.94
C ALA A 309 6.87 -7.80 24.38
N ALA A 310 6.65 -9.07 24.71
CA ALA A 310 6.97 -9.61 26.04
C ALA A 310 8.44 -9.31 26.31
N ALA A 311 8.70 -8.61 27.40
CA ALA A 311 10.03 -8.35 27.89
C ALA A 311 10.75 -9.70 28.01
N ALA A 312 11.85 -9.84 27.29
CA ALA A 312 12.76 -10.96 27.47
C ALA A 312 13.17 -10.98 28.94
N ALA A 313 12.71 -12.00 29.67
CA ALA A 313 13.08 -12.23 31.05
C ALA A 313 14.61 -12.33 31.08
N ARG A 314 15.25 -11.40 31.76
CA ARG A 314 16.61 -11.56 32.25
C ARG A 314 16.59 -12.68 33.31
N THR A 315 17.08 -13.83 32.92
CA THR A 315 17.56 -14.81 33.90
C THR A 315 18.99 -14.44 34.23
N GLU A 316 19.16 -13.63 35.27
CA GLU A 316 20.39 -13.62 36.03
C GLU A 316 20.35 -14.89 36.89
N GLY A 317 21.19 -15.86 36.54
CA GLY A 317 21.53 -17.01 37.38
C GLY A 317 22.84 -16.74 38.11
N HIS A 318 22.78 -16.94 39.37
CA HIS A 318 23.89 -16.89 40.32
C HIS A 318 25.05 -17.83 39.91
#